data_b996214f8b82bf387014c3e60915791d
#
_entry.id   b996214f8b82bf387014c3e60915791d
#
_cell.length_a   1.000
_cell.length_b   1.000
_cell.length_c   1.000
_cell.angle_alpha   90.00
_cell.angle_beta   90.00
_cell.angle_gamma   90.00
#
_symmetry.space_group_name_H-M   'P 1'
#
loop_
_entity.id
_entity.type
_entity.pdbx_description
1 polymer ?
#
loop_
_entity_poly.entity_id
_entity_poly.type
_entity_poly.pdbx_seq_one_letter_code
_entity_poly.pdbx_strand_id
1 'polypeptide(L)'
;MIQLIEGAPEGVLAFEAVGEVDADDYDDVLKPAIEEALEGGNRLRFVFEIGGEFDRFTAGAEWHDMTLGFAHLTDWQRCALVTDLDWVEHAAKAFGWLMGGRLKLFHIDELKAALEWAASDD
;
A
#
# COMPACT_ATOMS: atom_id res chain seq x y z
N MET A 1 10.72 1.10 -8.79
CA MET A 1 9.98 2.36 -8.96
C MET A 1 8.57 2.21 -8.43
N ILE A 2 8.06 3.23 -7.78
CA ILE A 2 6.67 3.27 -7.31
C ILE A 2 5.95 4.34 -8.11
N GLN A 3 4.81 3.96 -8.72
CA GLN A 3 4.01 4.85 -9.57
C GLN A 3 2.60 5.02 -9.03
N LEU A 4 2.04 6.21 -9.22
CA LEU A 4 0.64 6.46 -8.91
C LEU A 4 -0.25 5.71 -9.90
N ILE A 5 -1.29 5.04 -9.39
CA ILE A 5 -2.30 4.40 -10.23
C ILE A 5 -3.36 5.46 -10.57
N GLU A 6 -3.55 5.69 -11.87
CA GLU A 6 -4.56 6.63 -12.35
C GLU A 6 -5.97 6.04 -12.21
N GLY A 7 -6.95 6.91 -12.02
CA GLY A 7 -8.36 6.50 -11.95
C GLY A 7 -8.80 5.97 -10.59
N ALA A 8 -7.99 6.15 -9.55
CA ALA A 8 -8.39 5.76 -8.20
C ALA A 8 -9.55 6.63 -7.72
N PRO A 9 -10.47 6.08 -6.90
CA PRO A 9 -11.55 6.87 -6.31
C PRO A 9 -11.02 8.04 -5.47
N GLU A 10 -11.82 9.08 -5.36
CA GLU A 10 -11.46 10.23 -4.54
C GLU A 10 -11.21 9.80 -3.09
N GLY A 11 -10.14 10.30 -2.51
CA GLY A 11 -9.76 9.96 -1.13
C GLY A 11 -8.95 8.68 -0.99
N VAL A 12 -8.70 7.97 -2.07
CA VAL A 12 -7.89 6.74 -2.06
C VAL A 12 -6.53 7.02 -2.69
N LEU A 13 -5.47 6.69 -1.96
CA LEU A 13 -4.10 6.70 -2.48
C LEU A 13 -3.81 5.33 -3.08
N ALA A 14 -3.55 5.28 -4.37
CA ALA A 14 -3.27 4.02 -5.06
C ALA A 14 -1.94 4.10 -5.79
N PHE A 15 -1.09 3.13 -5.52
CA PHE A 15 0.25 3.04 -6.10
C PHE A 15 0.55 1.63 -6.58
N GLU A 16 1.47 1.52 -7.54
CA GLU A 16 1.98 0.21 -7.97
C GLU A 16 3.50 0.18 -7.91
N ALA A 17 4.03 -0.99 -7.61
CA ALA A 17 5.47 -1.24 -7.63
C ALA A 17 5.87 -1.74 -9.02
N VAL A 18 6.87 -1.12 -9.62
CA VAL A 18 7.36 -1.45 -10.96
C VAL A 18 8.87 -1.66 -10.90
N GLY A 19 9.36 -2.76 -11.46
CA GLY A 19 10.78 -3.07 -11.48
C GLY A 19 11.35 -3.24 -10.09
N GLU A 20 12.50 -2.64 -9.86
CA GLU A 20 13.16 -2.66 -8.56
C GLU A 20 12.68 -1.48 -7.71
N VAL A 21 12.28 -1.77 -6.48
CA VAL A 21 11.84 -0.76 -5.51
C VAL A 21 12.92 -0.59 -4.45
N ASP A 22 13.41 0.63 -4.30
CA ASP A 22 14.44 0.97 -3.33
C ASP A 22 13.93 1.94 -2.25
N ALA A 23 14.80 2.29 -1.30
CA ALA A 23 14.44 3.17 -0.21
C ALA A 23 14.03 4.56 -0.68
N ASP A 24 14.66 5.06 -1.77
CA ASP A 24 14.31 6.37 -2.31
C ASP A 24 12.89 6.42 -2.86
N ASP A 25 12.37 5.30 -3.37
CA ASP A 25 10.98 5.24 -3.83
C ASP A 25 10.01 5.52 -2.69
N TYR A 26 10.28 5.00 -1.50
CA TYR A 26 9.45 5.30 -0.34
C TYR A 26 9.61 6.74 0.11
N ASP A 27 10.84 7.23 0.18
CA ASP A 27 11.11 8.58 0.67
C ASP A 27 10.61 9.66 -0.28
N ASP A 28 10.70 9.43 -1.59
CA ASP A 28 10.38 10.45 -2.60
C ASP A 28 8.93 10.38 -3.09
N VAL A 29 8.29 9.22 -3.03
CA VAL A 29 6.94 9.02 -3.57
C VAL A 29 5.90 8.73 -2.50
N LEU A 30 6.07 7.66 -1.73
CA LEU A 30 5.05 7.23 -0.77
C LEU A 30 4.96 8.14 0.45
N LYS A 31 6.09 8.44 1.06
CA LYS A 31 6.11 9.22 2.30
C LYS A 31 5.50 10.60 2.13
N PRO A 32 5.86 11.38 1.09
CA PRO A 32 5.23 12.70 0.89
C PRO A 32 3.73 12.60 0.62
N ALA A 33 3.28 11.60 -0.13
CA ALA A 33 1.86 11.42 -0.43
C ALA A 33 1.07 11.09 0.84
N ILE A 34 1.61 10.23 1.69
CA ILE A 34 0.98 9.85 2.95
C ILE A 34 0.91 11.04 3.90
N GLU A 35 2.00 11.79 4.02
CA GLU A 35 2.04 12.97 4.89
C GLU A 35 1.05 14.05 4.43
N GLU A 36 0.94 14.27 3.12
CA GLU A 36 -0.01 15.22 2.56
C GLU A 36 -1.46 14.80 2.86
N ALA A 37 -1.76 13.52 2.73
CA ALA A 37 -3.09 13.01 3.02
C ALA A 37 -3.45 13.17 4.51
N LEU A 38 -2.49 12.96 5.40
CA LEU A 38 -2.70 13.10 6.83
C LEU A 38 -2.88 14.56 7.26
N GLU A 39 -2.24 15.49 6.56
CA GLU A 39 -2.42 16.93 6.83
C GLU A 39 -3.86 17.37 6.62
N GLY A 40 -4.61 16.68 5.77
CA GLY A 40 -6.03 16.96 5.57
C GLY A 40 -6.93 16.50 6.71
N GLY A 41 -6.37 15.84 7.73
CA GLY A 41 -7.11 15.39 8.89
C GLY A 41 -7.87 14.08 8.69
N ASN A 42 -7.70 13.42 7.57
CA ASN A 42 -8.36 12.16 7.24
C ASN A 42 -7.46 10.96 7.53
N ARG A 43 -8.08 9.83 7.82
CA ARG A 43 -7.36 8.57 7.92
C ARG A 43 -7.01 8.08 6.51
N LEU A 44 -5.98 7.26 6.42
CA LEU A 44 -5.47 6.77 5.14
C LEU A 44 -6.34 5.65 4.56
N ARG A 45 -6.67 5.79 3.29
CA ARG A 45 -7.23 4.74 2.45
C ARG A 45 -6.21 4.48 1.36
N PHE A 46 -5.63 3.29 1.36
CA PHE A 46 -4.44 3.01 0.58
C PHE A 46 -4.59 1.71 -0.21
N VAL A 47 -4.16 1.73 -1.47
CA VAL A 47 -4.08 0.54 -2.32
C VAL A 47 -2.67 0.44 -2.87
N PHE A 48 -2.03 -0.71 -2.70
CA PHE A 48 -0.69 -0.94 -3.20
C PHE A 48 -0.68 -2.21 -4.04
N GLU A 49 -0.34 -2.07 -5.33
CA GLU A 49 -0.25 -3.19 -6.25
C GLU A 49 1.19 -3.62 -6.44
N ILE A 50 1.45 -4.90 -6.22
CA ILE A 50 2.74 -5.53 -6.49
C ILE A 50 2.48 -6.62 -7.52
N GLY A 51 2.52 -6.25 -8.79
CA GLY A 51 2.08 -7.09 -9.90
C GLY A 51 3.19 -7.63 -10.76
N GLY A 52 2.85 -7.97 -12.00
CA GLY A 52 3.76 -8.62 -12.94
C GLY A 52 4.94 -7.77 -13.40
N GLU A 53 4.86 -6.46 -13.23
CA GLU A 53 5.96 -5.55 -13.59
C GLU A 53 6.93 -5.33 -12.44
N PHE A 54 6.61 -5.85 -11.26
CA PHE A 54 7.49 -5.78 -10.10
C PHE A 54 8.61 -6.80 -10.23
N ASP A 55 9.84 -6.38 -9.93
CA ASP A 55 11.02 -7.26 -9.92
C ASP A 55 11.38 -7.65 -8.48
N ARG A 56 11.76 -6.68 -7.67
CA ARG A 56 12.17 -6.95 -6.28
C ARG A 56 12.25 -5.67 -5.45
N PHE A 57 12.25 -5.85 -4.13
CA PHE A 57 12.65 -4.80 -3.20
C PHE A 57 14.13 -4.91 -2.90
N THR A 58 14.81 -3.78 -2.75
CA THR A 58 16.16 -3.79 -2.18
C THR A 58 16.06 -4.01 -0.66
N ALA A 59 17.14 -4.42 -0.03
CA ALA A 59 17.16 -4.65 1.42
C ALA A 59 16.76 -3.39 2.22
N GLY A 60 17.17 -2.21 1.76
CA GLY A 60 16.81 -0.96 2.42
C GLY A 60 15.32 -0.63 2.27
N ALA A 61 14.73 -0.96 1.13
CA ALA A 61 13.31 -0.72 0.87
C ALA A 61 12.41 -1.57 1.77
N GLU A 62 12.77 -2.83 2.00
CA GLU A 62 12.00 -3.70 2.90
C GLU A 62 11.92 -3.12 4.31
N TRP A 63 13.03 -2.60 4.80
CA TRP A 63 13.08 -1.98 6.12
C TRP A 63 12.22 -0.71 6.17
N HIS A 64 12.32 0.14 5.14
CA HIS A 64 11.55 1.39 5.07
C HIS A 64 10.04 1.13 5.00
N ASP A 65 9.62 0.10 4.26
CA ASP A 65 8.21 -0.28 4.18
C ASP A 65 7.66 -0.65 5.55
N MET A 66 8.39 -1.47 6.29
CA MET A 66 8.00 -1.89 7.63
C MET A 66 7.93 -0.69 8.58
N THR A 67 8.94 0.18 8.54
CA THR A 67 9.00 1.36 9.40
C THR A 67 7.84 2.31 9.11
N LEU A 68 7.54 2.54 7.83
CA LEU A 68 6.43 3.39 7.44
C LEU A 68 5.10 2.85 7.94
N GLY A 69 4.88 1.54 7.78
CA GLY A 69 3.68 0.89 8.25
C GLY A 69 3.49 1.02 9.77
N PHE A 70 4.55 0.79 10.53
CA PHE A 70 4.48 0.92 11.98
C PHE A 70 4.29 2.38 12.44
N ALA A 71 4.93 3.34 11.75
CA ALA A 71 4.81 4.75 12.11
C ALA A 71 3.37 5.26 11.97
N HIS A 72 2.60 4.72 11.03
CA HIS A 72 1.25 5.17 10.74
C HIS A 72 0.18 4.12 11.06
N LEU A 73 0.49 3.17 11.96
CA LEU A 73 -0.39 2.03 12.24
C LEU A 73 -1.82 2.44 12.59
N THR A 74 -1.99 3.51 13.37
CA THR A 74 -3.31 4.00 13.78
C THR A 74 -3.96 4.93 12.77
N ASP A 75 -3.21 5.37 11.77
CA ASP A 75 -3.68 6.31 10.75
C ASP A 75 -4.35 5.63 9.57
N TRP A 76 -4.19 4.30 9.45
CA TRP A 76 -4.78 3.53 8.35
C TRP A 76 -6.27 3.28 8.61
N GLN A 77 -7.11 3.71 7.69
CA GLN A 77 -8.53 3.34 7.72
C GLN A 77 -8.74 2.04 6.95
N ARG A 78 -8.19 1.95 5.75
CA ARG A 78 -8.19 0.74 4.95
C ARG A 78 -6.90 0.66 4.14
N CYS A 79 -6.34 -0.52 4.07
CA CYS A 79 -5.15 -0.79 3.29
C CYS A 79 -5.40 -2.05 2.46
N ALA A 80 -5.44 -1.91 1.15
CA ALA A 80 -5.58 -3.03 0.23
C ALA A 80 -4.22 -3.35 -0.40
N LEU A 81 -3.81 -4.60 -0.31
CA LEU A 81 -2.59 -5.06 -0.92
C LEU A 81 -2.96 -6.00 -2.07
N VAL A 82 -2.60 -5.64 -3.28
CA VAL A 82 -2.97 -6.37 -4.50
C VAL A 82 -1.74 -7.08 -5.04
N THR A 83 -1.67 -8.38 -4.83
CA THR A 83 -0.49 -9.16 -5.22
C THR A 83 -0.81 -10.65 -5.28
N ASP A 84 -0.04 -11.38 -6.10
CA ASP A 84 -0.04 -12.84 -6.13
C ASP A 84 1.26 -13.43 -5.59
N LEU A 85 2.15 -12.61 -5.03
CA LEU A 85 3.42 -13.07 -4.47
C LEU A 85 3.22 -13.67 -3.08
N ASP A 86 3.56 -14.96 -2.92
CA ASP A 86 3.33 -15.69 -1.67
C ASP A 86 4.00 -15.06 -0.45
N TRP A 87 5.26 -14.62 -0.60
CA TRP A 87 5.97 -14.06 0.55
C TRP A 87 5.37 -12.73 1.00
N VAL A 88 4.84 -11.96 0.06
CA VAL A 88 4.16 -10.69 0.39
C VAL A 88 2.86 -10.99 1.11
N GLU A 89 2.12 -12.00 0.67
CA GLU A 89 0.89 -12.42 1.33
C GLU A 89 1.14 -12.85 2.78
N HIS A 90 2.21 -13.63 3.01
CA HIS A 90 2.56 -14.08 4.36
C HIS A 90 2.93 -12.90 5.27
N ALA A 91 3.75 -11.98 4.76
CA ALA A 91 4.13 -10.79 5.52
C ALA A 91 2.91 -9.90 5.83
N ALA A 92 2.02 -9.76 4.87
CA ALA A 92 0.81 -8.94 5.03
C ALA A 92 -0.15 -9.56 6.03
N LYS A 93 -0.28 -10.89 6.08
CA LYS A 93 -1.13 -11.55 7.07
C LYS A 93 -0.63 -11.33 8.49
N ALA A 94 0.69 -11.40 8.69
CA ALA A 94 1.29 -11.12 9.98
C ALA A 94 1.06 -9.67 10.40
N PHE A 95 1.24 -8.72 9.47
CA PHE A 95 1.02 -7.30 9.73
C PHE A 95 -0.47 -6.97 9.90
N GLY A 96 -1.31 -7.63 9.12
CA GLY A 96 -2.77 -7.42 9.15
C GLY A 96 -3.37 -7.74 10.51
N TRP A 97 -2.79 -8.70 11.22
CA TRP A 97 -3.22 -9.01 12.59
C TRP A 97 -3.12 -7.78 13.49
N LEU A 98 -2.05 -7.00 13.34
CA LEU A 98 -1.85 -5.76 14.10
C LEU A 98 -2.85 -4.67 13.69
N MET A 99 -3.33 -4.70 12.47
CA MET A 99 -4.26 -3.69 11.93
C MET A 99 -5.72 -4.00 12.24
N GLY A 100 -6.01 -5.15 12.82
CA GLY A 100 -7.38 -5.48 13.25
C GLY A 100 -8.41 -5.53 12.12
N GLY A 101 -8.04 -6.07 10.94
CA GLY A 101 -8.95 -6.22 9.81
C GLY A 101 -8.98 -5.05 8.85
N ARG A 102 -8.19 -4.02 9.08
CA ARG A 102 -8.10 -2.87 8.16
C ARG A 102 -7.20 -3.14 6.95
N LEU A 103 -6.47 -4.24 6.96
CA LEU A 103 -5.67 -4.70 5.83
C LEU A 103 -6.39 -5.85 5.15
N LYS A 104 -6.52 -5.79 3.82
CA LYS A 104 -7.13 -6.86 3.03
C LYS A 104 -6.25 -7.18 1.83
N LEU A 105 -6.14 -8.47 1.53
CA LEU A 105 -5.38 -8.97 0.39
C LEU A 105 -6.30 -9.21 -0.80
N PHE A 106 -5.82 -8.84 -1.98
CA PHE A 106 -6.50 -9.08 -3.25
C PHE A 106 -5.52 -9.70 -4.23
N HIS A 107 -6.02 -10.45 -5.19
CA HIS A 107 -5.22 -10.94 -6.31
C HIS A 107 -5.01 -9.83 -7.35
N ILE A 108 -4.01 -10.00 -8.22
CA ILE A 108 -3.66 -8.99 -9.23
C ILE A 108 -4.85 -8.63 -10.13
N ASP A 109 -5.69 -9.61 -10.47
CA ASP A 109 -6.84 -9.39 -11.32
C ASP A 109 -8.04 -8.75 -10.59
N GLU A 110 -7.86 -8.42 -9.31
CA GLU A 110 -8.90 -7.83 -8.47
C GLU A 110 -8.62 -6.36 -8.13
N LEU A 111 -7.77 -5.68 -8.90
CA LEU A 111 -7.42 -4.28 -8.60
C LEU A 111 -8.66 -3.39 -8.48
N LYS A 112 -9.63 -3.55 -9.37
CA LYS A 112 -10.86 -2.77 -9.33
C LYS A 112 -11.62 -2.98 -8.02
N ALA A 113 -11.74 -4.24 -7.61
CA ALA A 113 -12.39 -4.59 -6.35
C ALA A 113 -11.65 -3.99 -5.15
N ALA A 114 -10.31 -3.98 -5.19
CA ALA A 114 -9.49 -3.39 -4.16
C ALA A 114 -9.72 -1.88 -4.04
N LEU A 115 -9.78 -1.18 -5.16
CA LEU A 115 -10.06 0.25 -5.19
C LEU A 115 -11.44 0.57 -4.63
N GLU A 116 -12.44 -0.22 -5.00
CA GLU A 116 -13.81 -0.04 -4.51
C GLU A 116 -13.90 -0.30 -3.00
N TRP A 117 -13.25 -1.35 -2.53
CA TRP A 117 -13.22 -1.66 -1.11
C TRP A 117 -12.53 -0.55 -0.30
N ALA A 118 -11.40 -0.04 -0.78
CA ALA A 118 -10.67 1.01 -0.09
C ALA A 118 -11.49 2.31 0.01
N ALA A 119 -12.34 2.57 -0.98
CA ALA A 119 -13.21 3.74 -0.99
C ALA A 119 -14.50 3.55 -0.19
N SER A 120 -14.84 2.32 0.14
CA SER A 120 -16.09 1.96 0.83
C SER A 120 -16.01 2.27 2.32
N ASP A 121 -17.16 2.58 2.93
CA ASP A 121 -17.27 2.78 4.37
C ASP A 121 -17.87 1.57 5.10
N ASP A 122 -18.16 0.52 4.34
CA ASP A 122 -18.80 -0.69 4.90
C ASP A 122 -17.81 -1.64 5.57
#